data_7a0212f08ae3b1820a547be88d1726fc
#
_entry.id   7a0212f08ae3b1820a547be88d1726fc
#
_cell.length_a   1.000
_cell.length_b   1.000
_cell.length_c   1.000
_cell.angle_alpha   90.00
_cell.angle_beta   90.00
_cell.angle_gamma   90.00
#
_symmetry.space_group_name_H-M   'P 1'
#
loop_
_entity.id
_entity.type
_entity.pdbx_description
1 polymer ?
#
loop_
_entity_poly.entity_id
_entity_poly.type
_entity_poly.pdbx_seq_one_letter_code
_entity_poly.pdbx_strand_id
1 'polypeptide(L)'
;MEELADPSRAAFYRQGGFGGFIGESASMHRLYELIGKISLGTSPVLILGETGTGKELAARCIHFMGLRRNKALVPIDCSALTPTLVESELFGHVKGAFTGADHLKRGLLQTASEGTVFLDEIGELPIFLQAKLLRALQEKEIRPVGSTERIPINVRVIAATHRDLEAGVRAGTFRQDLYFRLNVVQIRLPALREHKVDIPLLAAYFLDKFSDPLHPGRGISDDALRRLLAYDWPGNVRELENTIECAVALSSHSVLTPDDLASVLYRALAPHVPGSNERVPLEEIVRRAILHALQETGGDKAAAARLLCIGKTTLYRKLKEYARDPSAPTAARI
;
A
#
# COMPACT_ATOMS: atom_id res chain seq x y z
N MET A 1 -19.72 29.03 13.05
CA MET A 1 -20.26 28.00 12.13
C MET A 1 -19.38 27.78 10.89
N GLU A 2 -18.06 28.08 10.98
CA GLU A 2 -17.08 27.91 9.88
C GLU A 2 -16.14 26.70 10.08
N GLU A 3 -16.40 25.86 11.09
CA GLU A 3 -15.47 24.78 11.52
C GLU A 3 -15.60 23.47 10.73
N LEU A 4 -16.51 23.36 9.78
CA LEU A 4 -16.77 22.13 8.99
C LEU A 4 -16.29 22.21 7.53
N ALA A 5 -15.47 23.20 7.18
CA ALA A 5 -15.12 23.48 5.78
C ALA A 5 -14.02 22.55 5.19
N ASP A 6 -13.37 21.72 5.98
CA ASP A 6 -12.39 20.74 5.46
C ASP A 6 -13.04 19.35 5.37
N PRO A 7 -13.29 18.84 4.14
CA PRO A 7 -13.89 17.50 3.94
C PRO A 7 -13.09 16.37 4.60
N SER A 8 -11.75 16.52 4.67
CA SER A 8 -10.85 15.54 5.28
C SER A 8 -11.07 15.46 6.80
N ARG A 9 -11.29 16.60 7.44
CA ARG A 9 -11.57 16.68 8.88
C ARG A 9 -12.94 16.08 9.21
N ALA A 10 -13.96 16.44 8.44
CA ALA A 10 -15.31 15.89 8.62
C ALA A 10 -15.33 14.36 8.44
N ALA A 11 -14.57 13.83 7.47
CA ALA A 11 -14.41 12.41 7.25
C ALA A 11 -13.71 11.71 8.44
N PHE A 12 -12.62 12.32 8.98
CA PHE A 12 -11.90 11.77 10.13
C PHE A 12 -12.80 11.56 11.36
N TYR A 13 -13.66 12.51 11.68
CA TYR A 13 -14.56 12.41 12.85
C TYR A 13 -15.79 11.52 12.62
N ARG A 14 -16.13 11.20 11.37
CA ARG A 14 -17.24 10.30 11.03
C ARG A 14 -16.84 8.82 10.98
N GLN A 15 -15.53 8.53 10.85
CA GLN A 15 -15.04 7.16 10.84
C GLN A 15 -15.07 6.58 12.24
N GLY A 16 -15.66 5.41 12.41
CA GLY A 16 -15.66 4.67 13.67
C GLY A 16 -14.23 4.30 14.13
N GLY A 17 -14.07 3.93 15.39
CA GLY A 17 -12.78 3.55 15.96
C GLY A 17 -11.85 4.73 16.26
N PHE A 18 -10.54 4.47 16.33
CA PHE A 18 -9.51 5.49 16.59
C PHE A 18 -9.13 6.21 15.28
N GLY A 19 -9.88 7.25 14.92
CA GLY A 19 -9.61 8.05 13.72
C GLY A 19 -9.68 7.26 12.41
N GLY A 20 -10.52 6.22 12.37
CA GLY A 20 -10.69 5.32 11.22
C GLY A 20 -9.83 4.04 11.31
N PHE A 21 -8.95 3.90 12.29
CA PHE A 21 -8.34 2.61 12.59
C PHE A 21 -9.35 1.67 13.24
N ILE A 22 -9.32 0.41 12.82
CA ILE A 22 -10.14 -0.66 13.34
C ILE A 22 -9.20 -1.75 13.84
N GLY A 23 -9.31 -2.09 15.13
CA GLY A 23 -8.50 -3.11 15.77
C GLY A 23 -8.53 -2.94 17.29
N GLU A 24 -8.60 -4.06 18.00
CA GLU A 24 -8.67 -4.18 19.46
C GLU A 24 -7.48 -4.97 20.03
N SER A 25 -6.58 -5.42 19.18
CA SER A 25 -5.38 -6.14 19.62
C SER A 25 -4.48 -5.25 20.50
N ALA A 26 -3.70 -5.90 21.37
CA ALA A 26 -2.75 -5.19 22.24
C ALA A 26 -1.69 -4.40 21.45
N SER A 27 -1.35 -4.82 20.23
CA SER A 27 -0.45 -4.07 19.33
C SER A 27 -1.10 -2.80 18.82
N MET A 28 -2.39 -2.85 18.46
CA MET A 28 -3.13 -1.67 18.01
C MET A 28 -3.39 -0.70 19.15
N HIS A 29 -3.73 -1.16 20.34
CA HIS A 29 -3.88 -0.27 21.50
C HIS A 29 -2.58 0.48 21.82
N ARG A 30 -1.43 -0.20 21.81
CA ARG A 30 -0.12 0.48 21.99
C ARG A 30 0.15 1.52 20.91
N LEU A 31 -0.24 1.23 19.67
CA LEU A 31 -0.13 2.17 18.55
C LEU A 31 -0.99 3.42 18.80
N TYR A 32 -2.24 3.25 19.24
CA TYR A 32 -3.16 4.36 19.53
C TYR A 32 -2.64 5.26 20.65
N GLU A 33 -2.15 4.67 21.73
CA GLU A 33 -1.53 5.44 22.82
C GLU A 33 -0.31 6.23 22.34
N LEU A 34 0.54 5.61 21.50
CA LEU A 34 1.73 6.25 20.96
C LEU A 34 1.35 7.42 20.04
N ILE A 35 0.38 7.22 19.13
CA ILE A 35 -0.15 8.29 18.27
C ILE A 35 -0.71 9.43 19.11
N GLY A 36 -1.49 9.14 20.15
CA GLY A 36 -2.03 10.15 21.04
C GLY A 36 -0.95 11.00 21.71
N LYS A 37 0.12 10.38 22.22
CA LYS A 37 1.26 11.09 22.83
C LYS A 37 2.01 11.97 21.83
N ILE A 38 2.27 11.44 20.63
CA ILE A 38 3.05 12.13 19.59
C ILE A 38 2.26 13.27 18.95
N SER A 39 0.93 13.17 18.90
CA SER A 39 0.07 14.20 18.30
C SER A 39 0.23 15.56 18.98
N LEU A 40 0.48 15.60 20.29
CA LEU A 40 0.66 16.80 21.08
C LEU A 40 2.02 17.51 20.85
N GLY A 41 2.97 16.84 20.21
CA GLY A 41 4.28 17.41 19.88
C GLY A 41 4.32 18.11 18.52
N THR A 42 5.43 18.83 18.27
CA THR A 42 5.72 19.48 16.96
C THR A 42 6.88 18.83 16.24
N SER A 43 7.53 17.84 16.84
CA SER A 43 8.68 17.13 16.28
C SER A 43 8.30 16.39 14.99
N PRO A 44 9.24 16.22 14.06
CA PRO A 44 9.09 15.33 12.92
C PRO A 44 8.76 13.92 13.36
N VAL A 45 7.90 13.23 12.59
CA VAL A 45 7.50 11.84 12.84
C VAL A 45 7.81 11.01 11.61
N LEU A 46 8.48 9.89 11.79
CA LEU A 46 8.74 8.89 10.76
C LEU A 46 7.86 7.65 11.00
N ILE A 47 6.99 7.37 10.05
CA ILE A 47 6.07 6.23 10.08
C ILE A 47 6.64 5.11 9.21
N LEU A 48 6.98 3.99 9.83
CA LEU A 48 7.44 2.79 9.15
C LEU A 48 6.32 1.73 9.12
N GLY A 49 6.17 1.07 8.00
CA GLY A 49 5.21 -0.02 7.87
C GLY A 49 5.07 -0.48 6.42
N GLU A 50 4.70 -1.73 6.26
CA GLU A 50 4.47 -2.31 4.94
C GLU A 50 3.35 -1.57 4.18
N THR A 51 3.30 -1.78 2.87
CA THR A 51 2.21 -1.23 2.05
C THR A 51 0.87 -1.76 2.55
N GLY A 52 -0.14 -0.88 2.64
CA GLY A 52 -1.48 -1.25 3.07
C GLY A 52 -1.71 -1.38 4.58
N THR A 53 -0.73 -1.02 5.45
CA THR A 53 -0.87 -1.04 6.92
C THR A 53 -1.59 0.19 7.51
N GLY A 54 -1.92 1.20 6.69
CA GLY A 54 -2.61 2.41 7.16
C GLY A 54 -1.68 3.57 7.54
N LYS A 55 -0.50 3.71 6.92
CA LYS A 55 0.45 4.82 7.17
C LYS A 55 -0.18 6.20 7.01
N GLU A 56 -0.98 6.40 5.97
CA GLU A 56 -1.72 7.65 5.75
C GLU A 56 -2.72 7.92 6.88
N LEU A 57 -3.43 6.88 7.32
CA LEU A 57 -4.39 7.00 8.42
C LEU A 57 -3.70 7.42 9.72
N ALA A 58 -2.52 6.86 10.01
CA ALA A 58 -1.70 7.27 11.16
C ALA A 58 -1.29 8.75 11.07
N ALA A 59 -0.87 9.21 9.87
CA ALA A 59 -0.52 10.62 9.67
C ALA A 59 -1.71 11.55 9.89
N ARG A 60 -2.90 11.16 9.41
CA ARG A 60 -4.16 11.89 9.66
C ARG A 60 -4.51 11.94 11.15
N CYS A 61 -4.38 10.83 11.88
CA CYS A 61 -4.60 10.80 13.32
C CYS A 61 -3.64 11.76 14.06
N ILE A 62 -2.34 11.72 13.74
CA ILE A 62 -1.33 12.60 14.34
C ILE A 62 -1.65 14.07 14.10
N HIS A 63 -2.14 14.41 12.91
CA HIS A 63 -2.50 15.79 12.59
C HIS A 63 -3.78 16.24 13.29
N PHE A 64 -4.91 15.49 13.11
CA PHE A 64 -6.22 15.92 13.59
C PHE A 64 -6.37 15.85 15.11
N MET A 65 -5.58 15.02 15.79
CA MET A 65 -5.48 15.00 17.25
C MET A 65 -4.44 16.01 17.79
N GLY A 66 -3.66 16.65 16.90
CA GLY A 66 -2.54 17.50 17.25
C GLY A 66 -2.88 18.98 17.41
N LEU A 67 -1.83 19.76 17.74
CA LEU A 67 -1.92 21.21 17.94
C LEU A 67 -2.30 21.97 16.64
N ARG A 68 -1.99 21.41 15.48
CA ARG A 68 -2.27 22.01 14.16
C ARG A 68 -3.53 21.45 13.50
N ARG A 69 -4.43 20.82 14.26
CA ARG A 69 -5.65 20.15 13.76
C ARG A 69 -6.59 21.04 12.92
N ASN A 70 -6.54 22.36 13.14
CA ASN A 70 -7.34 23.35 12.43
C ASN A 70 -6.60 23.98 11.24
N LYS A 71 -5.40 23.50 10.93
CA LYS A 71 -4.57 23.95 9.82
C LYS A 71 -4.55 22.89 8.71
N ALA A 72 -4.00 23.25 7.55
CA ALA A 72 -3.92 22.32 6.43
C ALA A 72 -3.07 21.07 6.74
N LEU A 73 -3.57 19.91 6.34
CA LEU A 73 -2.78 18.69 6.16
C LEU A 73 -2.57 18.50 4.67
N VAL A 74 -1.34 18.61 4.20
CA VAL A 74 -1.00 18.50 2.77
C VAL A 74 -0.25 17.19 2.53
N PRO A 75 -0.90 16.17 1.93
CA PRO A 75 -0.25 14.94 1.53
C PRO A 75 0.57 15.15 0.26
N ILE A 76 1.75 14.52 0.21
CA ILE A 76 2.68 14.53 -0.92
C ILE A 76 3.16 13.10 -1.12
N ASP A 77 2.78 12.52 -2.26
CA ASP A 77 3.28 11.22 -2.68
C ASP A 77 4.62 11.40 -3.40
N CYS A 78 5.70 10.90 -2.80
CA CYS A 78 7.05 10.99 -3.35
C CYS A 78 7.33 9.96 -4.46
N SER A 79 6.43 9.00 -4.68
CA SER A 79 6.56 7.93 -5.69
C SER A 79 5.88 8.23 -7.02
N ALA A 80 4.86 9.08 -7.02
CA ALA A 80 3.90 9.20 -8.12
C ALA A 80 4.35 10.00 -9.34
N LEU A 81 5.48 10.73 -9.27
CA LEU A 81 5.82 11.74 -10.27
C LEU A 81 7.26 11.59 -10.78
N THR A 82 7.50 12.09 -12.01
CA THR A 82 8.88 12.26 -12.50
C THR A 82 9.65 13.24 -11.61
N PRO A 83 10.98 13.11 -11.49
CA PRO A 83 11.80 13.94 -10.59
C PRO A 83 11.57 15.45 -10.73
N THR A 84 11.41 15.94 -11.95
CA THR A 84 11.15 17.37 -12.25
C THR A 84 9.76 17.81 -11.76
N LEU A 85 8.77 16.95 -11.87
CA LEU A 85 7.42 17.25 -11.39
C LEU A 85 7.36 17.24 -9.86
N VAL A 86 7.99 16.26 -9.19
CA VAL A 86 8.10 16.23 -7.72
C VAL A 86 8.75 17.51 -7.19
N GLU A 87 9.82 17.99 -7.84
CA GLU A 87 10.50 19.22 -7.45
C GLU A 87 9.56 20.42 -7.55
N SER A 88 8.86 20.55 -8.66
CA SER A 88 7.89 21.62 -8.90
C SER A 88 6.69 21.55 -7.96
N GLU A 89 6.19 20.33 -7.63
CA GLU A 89 5.12 20.16 -6.65
C GLU A 89 5.59 20.57 -5.24
N LEU A 90 6.76 20.09 -4.80
CA LEU A 90 7.26 20.35 -3.45
C LEU A 90 7.58 21.83 -3.22
N PHE A 91 8.35 22.44 -4.14
CA PHE A 91 8.96 23.76 -3.92
C PHE A 91 8.27 24.89 -4.70
N GLY A 92 7.43 24.55 -5.70
CA GLY A 92 6.85 25.51 -6.63
C GLY A 92 7.83 25.90 -7.73
N HIS A 93 7.37 26.70 -8.68
CA HIS A 93 8.18 27.25 -9.77
C HIS A 93 7.70 28.62 -10.20
N VAL A 94 8.60 29.42 -10.73
CA VAL A 94 8.28 30.67 -11.42
C VAL A 94 8.01 30.39 -12.91
N LYS A 95 7.27 31.29 -13.55
CA LYS A 95 7.03 31.24 -14.99
C LYS A 95 8.36 31.15 -15.75
N GLY A 96 8.46 30.22 -16.70
CA GLY A 96 9.64 30.00 -17.53
C GLY A 96 10.76 29.20 -16.87
N ALA A 97 10.55 28.60 -15.70
CA ALA A 97 11.56 27.80 -15.00
C ALA A 97 12.01 26.53 -15.76
N PHE A 98 11.13 25.96 -16.56
CA PHE A 98 11.37 24.81 -17.45
C PHE A 98 10.35 24.78 -18.59
N THR A 99 10.53 23.91 -19.58
CA THR A 99 9.60 23.74 -20.70
C THR A 99 8.23 23.27 -20.18
N GLY A 100 7.18 24.09 -20.37
CA GLY A 100 5.82 23.87 -19.84
C GLY A 100 5.51 24.62 -18.54
N ALA A 101 6.45 25.42 -18.01
CA ALA A 101 6.18 26.30 -16.86
C ALA A 101 5.51 27.63 -17.31
N ASP A 102 4.28 27.54 -17.79
CA ASP A 102 3.56 28.69 -18.37
C ASP A 102 3.07 29.70 -17.33
N HIS A 103 2.89 29.24 -16.08
CA HIS A 103 2.39 30.04 -14.97
C HIS A 103 3.28 29.87 -13.73
N LEU A 104 3.15 30.80 -12.79
CA LEU A 104 3.72 30.65 -11.45
C LEU A 104 2.92 29.58 -10.68
N LYS A 105 3.58 28.62 -10.02
CA LYS A 105 2.97 27.63 -9.17
C LYS A 105 3.54 27.70 -7.75
N ARG A 106 2.67 27.80 -6.76
CA ARG A 106 3.07 27.67 -5.34
C ARG A 106 3.37 26.23 -5.01
N GLY A 107 4.46 25.98 -4.28
CA GLY A 107 4.84 24.65 -3.82
C GLY A 107 3.95 24.14 -2.68
N LEU A 108 3.82 22.82 -2.57
CA LEU A 108 3.03 22.16 -1.53
C LEU A 108 3.58 22.45 -0.13
N LEU A 109 4.90 22.59 0.03
CA LEU A 109 5.53 23.01 1.30
C LEU A 109 5.09 24.43 1.72
N GLN A 110 4.93 25.34 0.76
CA GLN A 110 4.41 26.68 1.03
C GLN A 110 2.93 26.64 1.37
N THR A 111 2.16 25.83 0.67
CA THR A 111 0.71 25.65 0.92
C THR A 111 0.46 25.04 2.30
N ALA A 112 1.35 24.15 2.76
CA ALA A 112 1.28 23.52 4.08
C ALA A 112 1.77 24.43 5.22
N SER A 113 2.19 25.68 4.95
CA SER A 113 2.73 26.55 5.97
C SER A 113 1.72 26.77 7.11
N GLU A 114 2.22 26.81 8.36
CA GLU A 114 1.45 26.77 9.62
C GLU A 114 0.71 25.43 9.87
N GLY A 115 0.64 24.53 8.89
CA GLY A 115 0.00 23.22 8.94
C GLY A 115 0.97 22.07 9.07
N THR A 116 0.61 20.95 8.47
CA THR A 116 1.38 19.71 8.47
C THR A 116 1.58 19.24 7.03
N VAL A 117 2.78 18.86 6.67
CA VAL A 117 3.08 18.13 5.44
C VAL A 117 3.21 16.65 5.75
N PHE A 118 2.54 15.82 4.96
CA PHE A 118 2.68 14.37 5.01
C PHE A 118 3.42 13.90 3.75
N LEU A 119 4.66 13.42 3.93
CA LEU A 119 5.53 12.92 2.87
C LEU A 119 5.35 11.39 2.81
N ASP A 120 4.49 10.91 1.91
CA ASP A 120 4.32 9.47 1.73
C ASP A 120 5.40 8.91 0.82
N GLU A 121 5.85 7.70 1.12
CA GLU A 121 6.93 6.98 0.46
C GLU A 121 8.20 7.83 0.27
N ILE A 122 8.64 8.48 1.37
CA ILE A 122 9.83 9.37 1.37
C ILE A 122 11.10 8.64 0.88
N GLY A 123 11.17 7.31 1.02
CA GLY A 123 12.28 6.49 0.53
C GLY A 123 12.41 6.44 -1.00
N GLU A 124 11.36 6.88 -1.73
CA GLU A 124 11.37 6.98 -3.20
C GLU A 124 11.92 8.32 -3.71
N LEU A 125 12.10 9.31 -2.83
CA LEU A 125 12.54 10.64 -3.22
C LEU A 125 13.97 10.60 -3.79
N PRO A 126 14.22 11.13 -5.01
CA PRO A 126 15.55 11.18 -5.60
C PRO A 126 16.56 11.91 -4.72
N ILE A 127 17.82 11.43 -4.69
CA ILE A 127 18.87 11.90 -3.79
C ILE A 127 19.12 13.41 -3.85
N PHE A 128 19.00 14.04 -5.04
CA PHE A 128 19.18 15.48 -5.20
C PHE A 128 18.01 16.28 -4.58
N LEU A 129 16.78 15.73 -4.59
CA LEU A 129 15.63 16.34 -3.93
C LEU A 129 15.69 16.18 -2.42
N GLN A 130 16.28 15.09 -1.93
CA GLN A 130 16.53 14.91 -0.50
C GLN A 130 17.41 16.05 0.05
N ALA A 131 18.42 16.49 -0.69
CA ALA A 131 19.27 17.63 -0.30
C ALA A 131 18.49 18.95 -0.24
N LYS A 132 17.57 19.18 -1.20
CA LYS A 132 16.72 20.39 -1.20
C LYS A 132 15.68 20.34 -0.06
N LEU A 133 15.08 19.18 0.17
CA LEU A 133 14.16 18.99 1.28
C LEU A 133 14.84 19.22 2.64
N LEU A 134 16.03 18.67 2.83
CA LEU A 134 16.81 18.90 4.05
C LEU A 134 17.01 20.37 4.33
N ARG A 135 17.45 21.14 3.32
CA ARG A 135 17.63 22.59 3.46
C ARG A 135 16.32 23.28 3.84
N ALA A 136 15.22 22.94 3.17
CA ALA A 136 13.91 23.52 3.48
C ALA A 136 13.48 23.26 4.93
N LEU A 137 13.77 22.05 5.47
CA LEU A 137 13.43 21.69 6.85
C LEU A 137 14.38 22.30 7.89
N GLN A 138 15.64 22.58 7.54
CA GLN A 138 16.63 23.18 8.43
C GLN A 138 16.51 24.70 8.49
N GLU A 139 16.48 25.33 7.30
CA GLU A 139 16.44 26.79 7.16
C GLU A 139 15.03 27.35 7.34
N LYS A 140 14.01 26.48 7.33
CA LYS A 140 12.56 26.84 7.35
C LYS A 140 12.19 27.81 6.21
N GLU A 141 12.83 27.66 5.08
CA GLU A 141 12.58 28.43 3.86
C GLU A 141 12.69 27.54 2.63
N ILE A 142 11.97 27.88 1.59
CA ILE A 142 12.05 27.24 0.28
C ILE A 142 12.48 28.23 -0.78
N ARG A 143 13.00 27.69 -1.91
CA ARG A 143 13.25 28.45 -3.13
C ARG A 143 12.51 27.79 -4.28
N PRO A 144 11.55 28.50 -4.90
CA PRO A 144 10.88 27.98 -6.09
C PRO A 144 11.88 27.69 -7.22
N VAL A 145 11.56 26.70 -8.05
CA VAL A 145 12.38 26.38 -9.23
C VAL A 145 12.45 27.58 -10.16
N GLY A 146 13.66 27.93 -10.59
CA GLY A 146 13.92 29.12 -11.43
C GLY A 146 13.95 30.45 -10.66
N SER A 147 13.83 30.45 -9.33
CA SER A 147 13.90 31.67 -8.51
C SER A 147 15.05 31.63 -7.50
N THR A 148 15.57 32.81 -7.18
CA THR A 148 16.52 33.03 -6.07
C THR A 148 15.82 33.51 -4.78
N GLU A 149 14.54 33.82 -4.85
CA GLU A 149 13.74 34.28 -3.72
C GLU A 149 13.60 33.19 -2.65
N ARG A 150 13.74 33.58 -1.39
CA ARG A 150 13.56 32.72 -0.23
C ARG A 150 12.20 32.98 0.37
N ILE A 151 11.40 31.93 0.47
CA ILE A 151 10.05 31.99 1.01
C ILE A 151 10.05 31.24 2.35
N PRO A 152 9.76 31.91 3.47
CA PRO A 152 9.70 31.24 4.77
C PRO A 152 8.54 30.26 4.86
N ILE A 153 8.76 29.14 5.54
CA ILE A 153 7.76 28.10 5.81
C ILE A 153 7.82 27.68 7.27
N ASN A 154 6.66 27.33 7.83
CA ASN A 154 6.55 26.76 9.17
C ASN A 154 5.67 25.52 9.12
N VAL A 155 6.24 24.36 8.79
CA VAL A 155 5.51 23.11 8.63
C VAL A 155 5.89 22.09 9.68
N ARG A 156 4.92 21.31 10.18
CA ARG A 156 5.16 20.05 10.88
C ARG A 156 5.34 18.95 9.82
N VAL A 157 6.35 18.11 9.99
CA VAL A 157 6.64 17.04 9.03
C VAL A 157 6.23 15.70 9.61
N ILE A 158 5.47 14.94 8.81
CA ILE A 158 5.21 13.52 9.02
C ILE A 158 5.68 12.83 7.75
N ALA A 159 6.62 11.91 7.86
CA ALA A 159 7.14 11.14 6.72
C ALA A 159 6.75 9.67 6.89
N ALA A 160 6.44 8.99 5.81
CA ALA A 160 6.12 7.56 5.81
C ALA A 160 6.89 6.82 4.72
N THR A 161 7.22 5.56 4.99
CA THR A 161 7.82 4.66 4.00
C THR A 161 7.67 3.20 4.40
N HIS A 162 7.67 2.32 3.42
CA HIS A 162 7.81 0.87 3.63
C HIS A 162 9.28 0.41 3.53
N ARG A 163 10.19 1.27 3.04
CA ARG A 163 11.61 0.94 2.83
C ARG A 163 12.41 1.04 4.12
N ASP A 164 13.44 0.20 4.22
CA ASP A 164 14.50 0.35 5.23
C ASP A 164 15.42 1.52 4.86
N LEU A 165 15.17 2.68 5.48
CA LEU A 165 15.97 3.89 5.23
C LEU A 165 17.41 3.76 5.72
N GLU A 166 17.67 2.95 6.76
CA GLU A 166 19.03 2.71 7.25
C GLU A 166 19.85 1.90 6.23
N ALA A 167 19.23 0.89 5.62
CA ALA A 167 19.83 0.20 4.49
C ALA A 167 20.03 1.14 3.30
N GLY A 168 19.08 2.05 3.03
CA GLY A 168 19.21 3.09 2.01
C GLY A 168 20.39 4.04 2.27
N VAL A 169 20.61 4.42 3.53
CA VAL A 169 21.79 5.24 3.93
C VAL A 169 23.09 4.48 3.66
N ARG A 170 23.17 3.21 4.07
CA ARG A 170 24.36 2.37 3.79
C ARG A 170 24.63 2.19 2.29
N ALA A 171 23.58 2.09 1.49
CA ALA A 171 23.66 1.95 0.03
C ALA A 171 23.87 3.27 -0.72
N GLY A 172 23.84 4.42 -0.03
CA GLY A 172 23.97 5.74 -0.65
C GLY A 172 22.73 6.21 -1.43
N THR A 173 21.59 5.53 -1.33
CA THR A 173 20.32 5.89 -1.97
C THR A 173 19.47 6.85 -1.13
N PHE A 174 19.80 6.97 0.17
CA PHE A 174 19.18 7.92 1.08
C PHE A 174 20.25 8.69 1.87
N ARG A 175 20.07 10.00 2.05
CA ARG A 175 21.04 10.83 2.77
C ARG A 175 20.93 10.61 4.27
N GLN A 176 22.06 10.43 4.93
CA GLN A 176 22.15 10.25 6.37
C GLN A 176 21.66 11.48 7.15
N ASP A 177 21.99 12.68 6.67
CA ASP A 177 21.59 13.95 7.32
C ASP A 177 20.06 14.15 7.30
N LEU A 178 19.40 13.82 6.18
CA LEU A 178 17.94 13.84 6.09
C LEU A 178 17.29 12.76 6.96
N TYR A 179 17.86 11.55 6.99
CA TYR A 179 17.38 10.47 7.86
C TYR A 179 17.31 10.94 9.33
N PHE A 180 18.40 11.49 9.88
CA PHE A 180 18.39 11.98 11.25
C PHE A 180 17.46 13.17 11.48
N ARG A 181 17.23 13.99 10.46
CA ARG A 181 16.27 15.11 10.55
C ARG A 181 14.83 14.66 10.63
N LEU A 182 14.48 13.56 9.94
CA LEU A 182 13.13 12.98 9.90
C LEU A 182 12.88 12.00 11.06
N ASN A 183 13.88 11.23 11.45
CA ASN A 183 13.79 10.18 12.48
C ASN A 183 14.00 10.73 13.89
N VAL A 184 13.20 11.73 14.28
CA VAL A 184 13.18 12.26 15.66
C VAL A 184 12.22 11.44 16.53
N VAL A 185 11.05 11.12 15.99
CA VAL A 185 10.08 10.21 16.62
C VAL A 185 9.70 9.17 15.58
N GLN A 186 9.84 7.89 15.92
CA GLN A 186 9.52 6.79 15.03
C GLN A 186 8.28 6.04 15.49
N ILE A 187 7.40 5.73 14.56
CA ILE A 187 6.24 4.84 14.73
C ILE A 187 6.36 3.68 13.76
N ARG A 188 6.21 2.46 14.24
CA ARG A 188 6.09 1.27 13.40
C ARG A 188 4.66 0.78 13.42
N LEU A 189 4.02 0.70 12.26
CA LEU A 189 2.74 0.07 12.08
C LEU A 189 2.94 -1.44 11.96
N PRO A 190 2.20 -2.26 12.74
CA PRO A 190 2.28 -3.70 12.63
C PRO A 190 1.70 -4.17 11.29
N ALA A 191 2.26 -5.22 10.72
CA ALA A 191 1.66 -5.92 9.60
C ALA A 191 0.43 -6.71 10.05
N LEU A 192 -0.57 -6.91 9.17
CA LEU A 192 -1.83 -7.57 9.54
C LEU A 192 -1.62 -8.99 10.09
N ARG A 193 -0.60 -9.69 9.62
CA ARG A 193 -0.20 -11.01 10.16
C ARG A 193 0.28 -10.96 11.62
N GLU A 194 0.69 -9.79 12.13
CA GLU A 194 1.13 -9.61 13.52
C GLU A 194 -0.07 -9.37 14.48
N HIS A 195 -1.26 -9.10 13.92
CA HIS A 195 -2.49 -8.88 14.71
C HIS A 195 -3.74 -9.52 14.05
N LYS A 196 -3.62 -10.78 13.62
CA LYS A 196 -4.70 -11.52 12.94
C LYS A 196 -6.01 -11.58 13.73
N VAL A 197 -5.96 -11.39 15.04
CA VAL A 197 -7.16 -11.33 15.90
C VAL A 197 -8.10 -10.18 15.52
N ASP A 198 -7.62 -9.14 14.85
CA ASP A 198 -8.41 -8.01 14.37
C ASP A 198 -9.09 -8.28 13.01
N ILE A 199 -8.70 -9.36 12.30
CA ILE A 199 -9.26 -9.69 10.97
C ILE A 199 -10.78 -9.84 10.99
N PRO A 200 -11.42 -10.54 11.97
CA PRO A 200 -12.87 -10.64 12.01
C PRO A 200 -13.56 -9.27 12.12
N LEU A 201 -13.01 -8.37 12.94
CA LEU A 201 -13.53 -7.02 13.13
C LEU A 201 -13.39 -6.19 11.85
N LEU A 202 -12.22 -6.25 11.20
CA LEU A 202 -11.96 -5.61 9.91
C LEU A 202 -12.89 -6.16 8.82
N ALA A 203 -13.07 -7.48 8.76
CA ALA A 203 -13.95 -8.13 7.79
C ALA A 203 -15.40 -7.69 7.96
N ALA A 204 -15.90 -7.64 9.19
CA ALA A 204 -17.25 -7.16 9.48
C ALA A 204 -17.44 -5.70 9.06
N TYR A 205 -16.45 -4.84 9.34
CA TYR A 205 -16.49 -3.44 8.93
C TYR A 205 -16.50 -3.27 7.41
N PHE A 206 -15.69 -4.02 6.67
CA PHE A 206 -15.66 -3.93 5.21
C PHE A 206 -16.92 -4.51 4.59
N LEU A 207 -17.49 -5.58 5.16
CA LEU A 207 -18.78 -6.09 4.73
C LEU A 207 -19.87 -5.03 4.86
N ASP A 208 -19.94 -4.34 6.00
CA ASP A 208 -20.91 -3.26 6.20
C ASP A 208 -20.67 -2.09 5.24
N LYS A 209 -19.40 -1.70 5.07
CA LYS A 209 -18.98 -0.62 4.16
C LYS A 209 -19.37 -0.85 2.70
N PHE A 210 -19.28 -2.10 2.21
CA PHE A 210 -19.55 -2.47 0.82
C PHE A 210 -20.94 -3.12 0.63
N SER A 211 -21.74 -3.21 1.70
CA SER A 211 -23.11 -3.74 1.60
C SER A 211 -23.95 -2.88 0.68
N ASP A 212 -24.62 -3.53 -0.28
CA ASP A 212 -25.60 -2.91 -1.17
C ASP A 212 -26.95 -2.76 -0.42
N PRO A 213 -27.73 -1.67 -0.62
CA PRO A 213 -29.10 -1.55 -0.17
C PRO A 213 -30.01 -2.73 -0.56
N LEU A 214 -29.70 -3.44 -1.65
CA LEU A 214 -30.42 -4.63 -2.11
C LEU A 214 -30.06 -5.89 -1.30
N HIS A 215 -28.92 -5.90 -0.60
CA HIS A 215 -28.44 -7.01 0.21
C HIS A 215 -27.94 -6.50 1.58
N PRO A 216 -28.83 -5.92 2.41
CA PRO A 216 -28.43 -5.42 3.72
C PRO A 216 -28.02 -6.58 4.63
N GLY A 217 -26.96 -6.40 5.42
CA GLY A 217 -26.55 -7.36 6.45
C GLY A 217 -25.89 -8.63 5.92
N ARG A 218 -25.08 -8.54 4.87
CA ARG A 218 -24.25 -9.66 4.42
C ARG A 218 -23.39 -10.19 5.56
N GLY A 219 -23.34 -11.53 5.69
CA GLY A 219 -22.51 -12.24 6.64
C GLY A 219 -21.25 -12.83 5.97
N ILE A 220 -20.41 -13.42 6.81
CA ILE A 220 -19.29 -14.26 6.39
C ILE A 220 -19.39 -15.60 7.12
N SER A 221 -19.21 -16.71 6.41
CA SER A 221 -19.27 -18.03 7.02
C SER A 221 -18.01 -18.30 7.86
N ASP A 222 -18.11 -19.17 8.88
CA ASP A 222 -16.97 -19.55 9.71
C ASP A 222 -15.82 -20.15 8.90
N ASP A 223 -16.13 -20.89 7.83
CA ASP A 223 -15.12 -21.46 6.93
C ASP A 223 -14.41 -20.39 6.12
N ALA A 224 -15.13 -19.38 5.64
CA ALA A 224 -14.55 -18.23 4.97
C ALA A 224 -13.68 -17.41 5.92
N LEU A 225 -14.15 -17.19 7.14
CA LEU A 225 -13.38 -16.49 8.17
C LEU A 225 -12.09 -17.24 8.54
N ARG A 226 -12.14 -18.59 8.65
CA ARG A 226 -10.94 -19.40 8.85
C ARG A 226 -9.91 -19.22 7.74
N ARG A 227 -10.34 -19.10 6.47
CA ARG A 227 -9.43 -18.83 5.36
C ARG A 227 -8.80 -17.45 5.46
N LEU A 228 -9.57 -16.41 5.82
CA LEU A 228 -9.01 -15.06 6.03
C LEU A 228 -7.96 -15.04 7.14
N LEU A 229 -8.19 -15.78 8.24
CA LEU A 229 -7.24 -15.89 9.37
C LEU A 229 -5.98 -16.69 9.01
N ALA A 230 -6.09 -17.67 8.12
CA ALA A 230 -4.95 -18.51 7.70
C ALA A 230 -4.00 -17.77 6.76
N TYR A 231 -4.47 -16.79 6.01
CA TYR A 231 -3.66 -16.06 5.03
C TYR A 231 -2.77 -15.01 5.70
N ASP A 232 -1.61 -14.69 5.10
CA ASP A 232 -0.62 -13.79 5.70
C ASP A 232 -0.72 -12.33 5.26
N TRP A 233 -1.57 -12.04 4.30
CA TRP A 233 -1.91 -10.67 3.86
C TRP A 233 -0.69 -9.82 3.50
N PRO A 234 0.09 -10.16 2.46
CA PRO A 234 1.24 -9.36 2.05
C PRO A 234 0.88 -7.90 1.70
N GLY A 235 -0.33 -7.64 1.21
CA GLY A 235 -0.87 -6.29 1.00
C GLY A 235 -1.63 -5.72 2.20
N ASN A 236 -1.55 -6.40 3.36
CA ASN A 236 -2.12 -5.97 4.64
C ASN A 236 -3.63 -5.64 4.58
N VAL A 237 -4.03 -4.58 5.26
CA VAL A 237 -5.45 -4.18 5.36
C VAL A 237 -6.03 -3.77 4.00
N ARG A 238 -5.21 -3.16 3.12
CA ARG A 238 -5.65 -2.80 1.76
C ARG A 238 -6.00 -4.03 0.91
N GLU A 239 -5.22 -5.11 1.04
CA GLU A 239 -5.51 -6.37 0.35
C GLU A 239 -6.77 -7.04 0.92
N LEU A 240 -6.94 -7.05 2.24
CA LEU A 240 -8.15 -7.55 2.89
C LEU A 240 -9.40 -6.77 2.46
N GLU A 241 -9.33 -5.44 2.44
CA GLU A 241 -10.39 -4.55 1.98
C GLU A 241 -10.79 -4.88 0.53
N ASN A 242 -9.82 -4.89 -0.40
CA ASN A 242 -10.06 -5.21 -1.81
C ASN A 242 -10.61 -6.63 -2.00
N THR A 243 -10.17 -7.59 -1.19
CA THR A 243 -10.66 -8.98 -1.24
C THR A 243 -12.13 -9.05 -0.86
N ILE A 244 -12.53 -8.37 0.21
CA ILE A 244 -13.92 -8.35 0.66
C ILE A 244 -14.79 -7.56 -0.32
N GLU A 245 -14.33 -6.40 -0.81
CA GLU A 245 -15.02 -5.62 -1.83
C GLU A 245 -15.32 -6.44 -3.07
N CYS A 246 -14.31 -7.13 -3.59
CA CYS A 246 -14.46 -7.99 -4.77
C CYS A 246 -15.40 -9.18 -4.49
N ALA A 247 -15.28 -9.83 -3.34
CA ALA A 247 -16.16 -10.94 -2.96
C ALA A 247 -17.63 -10.48 -2.84
N VAL A 248 -17.87 -9.30 -2.25
CA VAL A 248 -19.20 -8.70 -2.17
C VAL A 248 -19.76 -8.36 -3.55
N ALA A 249 -18.94 -7.81 -4.44
CA ALA A 249 -19.35 -7.41 -5.78
C ALA A 249 -19.68 -8.60 -6.69
N LEU A 250 -19.00 -9.75 -6.50
CA LEU A 250 -19.15 -10.95 -7.34
C LEU A 250 -20.15 -11.98 -6.77
N SER A 251 -20.37 -11.99 -5.46
CA SER A 251 -21.28 -12.94 -4.81
C SER A 251 -22.73 -12.51 -4.92
N SER A 252 -23.60 -13.43 -5.29
CA SER A 252 -25.06 -13.28 -5.23
C SER A 252 -25.66 -13.75 -3.90
N HIS A 253 -24.84 -14.28 -2.98
CA HIS A 253 -25.28 -14.84 -1.72
C HIS A 253 -25.32 -13.79 -0.60
N SER A 254 -26.20 -13.97 0.38
CA SER A 254 -26.24 -13.15 1.58
C SER A 254 -25.10 -13.44 2.57
N VAL A 255 -24.43 -14.59 2.43
CA VAL A 255 -23.31 -15.01 3.27
C VAL A 255 -22.12 -15.36 2.36
N LEU A 256 -20.99 -14.70 2.56
CA LEU A 256 -19.76 -15.00 1.82
C LEU A 256 -19.21 -16.36 2.24
N THR A 257 -18.94 -17.21 1.25
CA THR A 257 -18.40 -18.56 1.41
C THR A 257 -16.90 -18.59 1.07
N PRO A 258 -16.20 -19.70 1.39
CA PRO A 258 -14.82 -19.89 0.96
C PRO A 258 -14.61 -19.79 -0.55
N ASP A 259 -15.61 -20.14 -1.36
CA ASP A 259 -15.51 -20.12 -2.83
C ASP A 259 -15.58 -18.69 -3.38
N ASP A 260 -16.37 -17.81 -2.74
CA ASP A 260 -16.40 -16.37 -3.06
C ASP A 260 -15.04 -15.74 -2.81
N LEU A 261 -14.32 -16.15 -1.76
CA LEU A 261 -12.96 -15.67 -1.43
C LEU A 261 -11.89 -16.33 -2.32
N ALA A 262 -12.06 -17.62 -2.67
CA ALA A 262 -11.06 -18.37 -3.43
C ALA A 262 -10.83 -17.74 -4.82
N SER A 263 -11.89 -17.27 -5.49
CA SER A 263 -11.80 -16.61 -6.79
C SER A 263 -10.91 -15.34 -6.74
N VAL A 264 -10.89 -14.64 -5.60
CA VAL A 264 -10.14 -13.40 -5.38
C VAL A 264 -8.74 -13.71 -4.88
N LEU A 265 -8.60 -14.61 -3.88
CA LEU A 265 -7.31 -15.02 -3.32
C LEU A 265 -6.47 -15.80 -4.34
N TYR A 266 -7.07 -16.60 -5.23
CA TYR A 266 -6.34 -17.23 -6.34
C TYR A 266 -5.76 -16.22 -7.34
N ARG A 267 -6.42 -15.09 -7.54
CA ARG A 267 -5.85 -13.96 -8.32
C ARG A 267 -4.68 -13.28 -7.61
N ALA A 268 -4.75 -13.20 -6.28
CA ALA A 268 -3.66 -12.65 -5.45
C ALA A 268 -2.51 -13.65 -5.28
N LEU A 269 -2.80 -14.97 -5.28
CA LEU A 269 -1.82 -16.07 -5.21
C LEU A 269 -1.23 -16.43 -6.59
N ALA A 270 -1.85 -16.00 -7.69
CA ALA A 270 -1.13 -16.02 -8.96
C ALA A 270 0.15 -15.20 -8.74
N PRO A 271 1.35 -15.81 -8.87
CA PRO A 271 2.58 -15.15 -8.51
C PRO A 271 2.62 -13.83 -9.27
N HIS A 272 2.48 -12.73 -8.53
CA HIS A 272 2.93 -11.43 -8.96
C HIS A 272 4.43 -11.58 -9.03
N VAL A 273 4.94 -12.01 -10.17
CA VAL A 273 6.36 -12.04 -10.43
C VAL A 273 6.80 -10.58 -10.52
N PRO A 274 7.42 -10.01 -9.47
CA PRO A 274 7.89 -8.65 -9.54
C PRO A 274 9.01 -8.64 -10.59
N GLY A 275 8.77 -7.95 -11.68
CA GLY A 275 9.84 -7.62 -12.62
C GLY A 275 10.10 -8.61 -13.74
N SER A 276 9.25 -9.57 -14.04
CA SER A 276 9.38 -10.33 -15.28
C SER A 276 8.48 -9.72 -16.39
N ASN A 277 9.05 -8.77 -17.10
CA ASN A 277 8.68 -8.48 -18.48
C ASN A 277 9.12 -9.67 -19.42
N GLU A 278 9.49 -10.79 -18.84
CA GLU A 278 9.70 -12.04 -19.57
C GLU A 278 8.32 -12.57 -19.97
N ARG A 279 8.03 -12.37 -21.23
CA ARG A 279 6.93 -13.05 -21.91
C ARG A 279 7.22 -14.54 -21.79
N VAL A 280 6.63 -15.19 -20.77
CA VAL A 280 6.71 -16.66 -20.66
C VAL A 280 5.99 -17.23 -21.86
N PRO A 281 6.64 -18.01 -22.73
CA PRO A 281 6.00 -18.61 -23.89
C PRO A 281 4.76 -19.40 -23.44
N LEU A 282 3.67 -19.32 -24.19
CA LEU A 282 2.44 -20.06 -23.88
C LEU A 282 2.72 -21.57 -23.66
N GLU A 283 3.71 -22.10 -24.35
CA GLU A 283 4.14 -23.50 -24.22
C GLU A 283 4.64 -23.83 -22.82
N GLU A 284 5.37 -22.93 -22.18
CA GLU A 284 5.87 -23.13 -20.82
C GLU A 284 4.74 -23.05 -19.76
N ILE A 285 3.75 -22.21 -19.98
CA ILE A 285 2.54 -22.13 -19.13
C ILE A 285 1.74 -23.44 -19.25
N VAL A 286 1.53 -23.92 -20.47
CA VAL A 286 0.83 -25.18 -20.75
C VAL A 286 1.59 -26.36 -20.16
N ARG A 287 2.92 -26.36 -20.26
CA ARG A 287 3.78 -27.39 -19.67
C ARG A 287 3.62 -27.48 -18.16
N ARG A 288 3.69 -26.35 -17.45
CA ARG A 288 3.51 -26.29 -15.99
C ARG A 288 2.14 -26.78 -15.57
N ALA A 289 1.10 -26.35 -16.24
CA ALA A 289 -0.28 -26.81 -15.99
C ALA A 289 -0.43 -28.33 -16.14
N ILE A 290 0.15 -28.90 -17.18
CA ILE A 290 0.10 -30.37 -17.43
C ILE A 290 0.88 -31.14 -16.34
N LEU A 291 2.07 -30.68 -15.96
CA LEU A 291 2.87 -31.34 -14.92
C LEU A 291 2.18 -31.27 -13.55
N HIS A 292 1.58 -30.13 -13.20
CA HIS A 292 0.82 -29.96 -11.97
C HIS A 292 -0.39 -30.88 -11.90
N ALA A 293 -1.19 -30.95 -12.98
CA ALA A 293 -2.35 -31.84 -13.03
C ALA A 293 -1.97 -33.33 -12.94
N LEU A 294 -0.81 -33.71 -13.47
CA LEU A 294 -0.31 -35.09 -13.32
C LEU A 294 0.14 -35.38 -11.89
N GLN A 295 0.74 -34.43 -11.17
CA GLN A 295 1.09 -34.59 -9.77
C GLN A 295 -0.16 -34.73 -8.91
N GLU A 296 -1.16 -33.87 -9.09
CA GLU A 296 -2.45 -33.94 -8.35
C GLU A 296 -3.20 -35.26 -8.59
N THR A 297 -3.13 -35.82 -9.79
CA THR A 297 -3.82 -37.05 -10.14
C THR A 297 -2.98 -38.31 -9.94
N GLY A 298 -1.83 -38.21 -9.24
CA GLY A 298 -0.94 -39.36 -8.98
C GLY A 298 -0.41 -40.04 -10.25
N GLY A 299 -0.30 -39.31 -11.37
CA GLY A 299 0.16 -39.82 -12.66
C GLY A 299 -0.95 -40.35 -13.57
N ASP A 300 -2.21 -40.33 -13.17
CA ASP A 300 -3.32 -40.73 -14.04
C ASP A 300 -3.55 -39.70 -15.16
N LYS A 301 -3.06 -40.05 -16.34
CA LYS A 301 -3.15 -39.22 -17.55
C LYS A 301 -4.61 -38.97 -18.01
N ALA A 302 -5.52 -39.91 -17.71
CA ALA A 302 -6.91 -39.74 -18.10
C ALA A 302 -7.63 -38.78 -17.14
N ALA A 303 -7.32 -38.83 -15.84
CA ALA A 303 -7.83 -37.90 -14.85
C ALA A 303 -7.24 -36.50 -15.07
N ALA A 304 -5.93 -36.39 -15.33
CA ALA A 304 -5.28 -35.12 -15.64
C ALA A 304 -5.86 -34.43 -16.90
N ALA A 305 -6.16 -35.18 -17.94
CA ALA A 305 -6.80 -34.65 -19.14
C ALA A 305 -8.19 -34.09 -18.86
N ARG A 306 -8.97 -34.75 -17.98
CA ARG A 306 -10.29 -34.26 -17.54
C ARG A 306 -10.16 -33.01 -16.69
N LEU A 307 -9.22 -32.99 -15.74
CA LEU A 307 -8.96 -31.83 -14.87
C LEU A 307 -8.61 -30.58 -15.68
N LEU A 308 -7.81 -30.75 -16.75
CA LEU A 308 -7.40 -29.66 -17.64
C LEU A 308 -8.40 -29.35 -18.77
N CYS A 309 -9.53 -30.05 -18.83
CA CYS A 309 -10.53 -29.91 -19.90
C CYS A 309 -9.94 -30.04 -21.31
N ILE A 310 -8.93 -30.93 -21.52
CA ILE A 310 -8.29 -31.16 -22.79
C ILE A 310 -8.50 -32.63 -23.24
N GLY A 311 -8.44 -32.86 -24.55
CA GLY A 311 -8.52 -34.21 -25.10
C GLY A 311 -7.32 -35.07 -24.68
N LYS A 312 -7.56 -36.38 -24.40
CA LYS A 312 -6.50 -37.35 -24.07
C LYS A 312 -5.36 -37.34 -25.07
N THR A 313 -5.70 -37.33 -26.38
CA THR A 313 -4.73 -37.28 -27.48
C THR A 313 -3.85 -36.03 -27.42
N THR A 314 -4.39 -34.88 -27.05
CA THR A 314 -3.66 -33.62 -26.88
C THR A 314 -2.67 -33.71 -25.71
N LEU A 315 -3.08 -34.27 -24.57
CA LEU A 315 -2.22 -34.46 -23.41
C LEU A 315 -1.06 -35.43 -23.76
N TYR A 316 -1.36 -36.58 -24.38
CA TYR A 316 -0.33 -37.54 -24.77
C TYR A 316 0.67 -36.98 -25.79
N ARG A 317 0.20 -36.19 -26.76
CA ARG A 317 1.07 -35.50 -27.70
C ARG A 317 2.01 -34.53 -27.02
N LYS A 318 1.49 -33.70 -26.09
CA LYS A 318 2.29 -32.74 -25.34
C LYS A 318 3.32 -33.43 -24.42
N LEU A 319 2.97 -34.49 -23.72
CA LEU A 319 3.91 -35.28 -22.93
C LEU A 319 5.02 -35.91 -23.76
N LYS A 320 4.71 -36.36 -24.98
CA LYS A 320 5.70 -36.90 -25.92
C LYS A 320 6.66 -35.82 -26.45
N GLU A 321 6.15 -34.59 -26.64
CA GLU A 321 6.96 -33.43 -27.02
C GLU A 321 7.93 -33.07 -25.87
N TYR A 322 7.46 -33.04 -24.62
CA TYR A 322 8.31 -32.74 -23.44
C TYR A 322 9.35 -33.80 -23.13
N ALA A 323 9.07 -35.09 -23.40
CA ALA A 323 10.03 -36.16 -23.21
C ALA A 323 11.20 -36.13 -24.24
N ARG A 324 11.07 -35.37 -25.32
CA ARG A 324 12.11 -35.20 -26.37
C ARG A 324 13.00 -33.97 -26.10
N ASP A 325 12.65 -33.12 -25.13
CA ASP A 325 13.41 -31.95 -24.79
C ASP A 325 14.53 -32.31 -23.75
N PRO A 326 15.83 -32.11 -24.09
CA PRO A 326 16.94 -32.51 -23.23
C PRO A 326 16.98 -31.74 -21.88
N SER A 327 16.26 -30.63 -21.74
CA SER A 327 16.20 -29.80 -20.52
C SER A 327 15.09 -30.24 -19.54
N ALA A 328 14.37 -31.34 -19.80
CA ALA A 328 13.25 -31.78 -18.99
C ALA A 328 13.70 -32.45 -17.66
N PRO A 329 13.12 -32.06 -16.48
CA PRO A 329 13.37 -32.74 -15.23
C PRO A 329 12.88 -34.20 -15.26
N THR A 330 13.56 -35.10 -14.53
CA THR A 330 13.46 -36.57 -14.53
C THR A 330 12.03 -37.13 -14.29
N ALA A 331 11.10 -36.33 -13.78
CA ALA A 331 9.71 -36.72 -13.53
C ALA A 331 8.84 -36.95 -14.80
N ALA A 332 9.33 -36.62 -15.99
CA ALA A 332 8.61 -36.82 -17.26
C ALA A 332 8.97 -38.13 -17.96
N ARG A 333 9.75 -39.02 -17.37
CA ARG A 333 10.26 -40.28 -17.97
C ARG A 333 9.52 -41.55 -17.51
N ILE A 334 8.29 -41.43 -16.98
CA ILE A 334 7.46 -42.60 -16.61
C ILE A 334 6.27 -42.73 -17.55
#